data_46315ef751e6730084d19776292112e5
#
_entry.id   46315ef751e6730084d19776292112e5
#
_cell.length_a   1.000
_cell.length_b   1.000
_cell.length_c   1.000
_cell.angle_alpha   90.00
_cell.angle_beta   90.00
_cell.angle_gamma   90.00
#
_symmetry.space_group_name_H-M   'P 1'
#
loop_
_entity.id
_entity.type
_entity.pdbx_description
1 polymer ?
#
loop_
_entity_poly.entity_id
_entity_poly.type
_entity_poly.pdbx_seq_one_letter_code
_entity_poly.pdbx_strand_id
1 'polypeptide(L)'
;MIEAVARRGYAATSVAEVLALAGVSRRALYELFSNKEDCFLATYDSAVARTRKVMLDAWASERGWANRLHASCRALVDDIASSPKPARLVLVESLAVGASARERMQLAGRIFERLVSVAFSAEPDGPDLPRLSSKAIVSGVRHVLFLRLRDGREEELYALADEVLDWCESCRSPLLARLGASAGPGTASASRSGPMAFLTSGEDRARVLVSIIYLALDDGYGGLSDPQIAQFAGISTEAFHQQFASKQAAFLALLEAIAEEALASARERIGGAGWPESVNLGVSAFVDYLVSHEALTRIAFVELFSVGPGIVGRLTWIVDELARLLTESGPRPRRGPLIAVDAVAGALWGIISSYVLRNRVNQLPRVAEHLSFFVLAPYIGAEAAVESIEATRRRRPSG
;
A
#
# COMPACT_ATOMS: atom_id res chain seq x y z
N MET A 1 -4.60 -6.74 25.48
CA MET A 1 -4.24 -5.83 24.35
C MET A 1 -5.33 -5.78 23.28
N ILE A 2 -5.71 -6.89 22.62
CA ILE A 2 -6.72 -6.90 21.53
C ILE A 2 -8.02 -6.20 21.95
N GLU A 3 -8.62 -6.55 23.09
CA GLU A 3 -9.86 -5.94 23.56
C GLU A 3 -9.74 -4.45 23.91
N ALA A 4 -8.61 -4.03 24.47
CA ALA A 4 -8.35 -2.62 24.78
C ALA A 4 -8.28 -1.77 23.49
N VAL A 5 -7.49 -2.24 22.53
CA VAL A 5 -7.30 -1.58 21.24
C VAL A 5 -8.58 -1.57 20.42
N ALA A 6 -9.37 -2.65 20.43
CA ALA A 6 -10.64 -2.70 19.71
C ALA A 6 -11.69 -1.67 20.19
N ARG A 7 -11.60 -1.23 21.46
CA ARG A 7 -12.54 -0.24 22.04
C ARG A 7 -12.21 1.20 21.67
N ARG A 8 -10.93 1.57 21.60
CA ARG A 8 -10.49 2.97 21.54
C ARG A 8 -9.39 3.27 20.52
N GLY A 9 -8.88 2.23 19.83
CA GLY A 9 -7.69 2.30 19.03
C GLY A 9 -6.40 2.28 19.86
N TYR A 10 -5.27 2.01 19.21
CA TYR A 10 -3.97 1.92 19.88
C TYR A 10 -3.54 3.22 20.57
N ALA A 11 -3.73 4.36 19.91
CA ALA A 11 -3.27 5.65 20.42
C ALA A 11 -3.92 6.01 21.77
N ALA A 12 -5.24 5.78 21.90
CA ALA A 12 -6.00 6.10 23.09
C ALA A 12 -5.97 5.00 24.17
N THR A 13 -5.43 3.81 23.87
CA THR A 13 -5.33 2.69 24.83
C THR A 13 -4.22 2.96 25.83
N SER A 14 -4.54 2.89 27.13
CA SER A 14 -3.59 3.02 28.23
C SER A 14 -3.13 1.65 28.77
N VAL A 15 -1.94 1.63 29.40
CA VAL A 15 -1.45 0.42 30.10
C VAL A 15 -2.43 -0.01 31.20
N ALA A 16 -3.02 0.95 31.93
CA ALA A 16 -3.99 0.65 33.00
C ALA A 16 -5.22 -0.12 32.47
N GLU A 17 -5.71 0.25 31.30
CA GLU A 17 -6.84 -0.40 30.65
C GLU A 17 -6.49 -1.84 30.21
N VAL A 18 -5.28 -2.02 29.66
CA VAL A 18 -4.78 -3.37 29.29
C VAL A 18 -4.69 -4.27 30.52
N LEU A 19 -4.15 -3.76 31.65
CA LEU A 19 -4.04 -4.48 32.90
C LEU A 19 -5.42 -4.86 33.47
N ALA A 20 -6.37 -3.91 33.46
CA ALA A 20 -7.73 -4.15 33.95
C ALA A 20 -8.44 -5.26 33.16
N LEU A 21 -8.31 -5.25 31.82
CA LEU A 21 -8.90 -6.26 30.96
C LEU A 21 -8.21 -7.63 31.05
N ALA A 22 -6.90 -7.65 31.29
CA ALA A 22 -6.13 -8.87 31.43
C ALA A 22 -6.24 -9.50 32.85
N GLY A 23 -6.67 -8.75 33.84
CA GLY A 23 -6.72 -9.19 35.21
C GLY A 23 -5.32 -9.42 35.85
N VAL A 24 -4.29 -8.68 35.36
CA VAL A 24 -2.91 -8.84 35.82
C VAL A 24 -2.37 -7.58 36.47
N SER A 25 -1.36 -7.73 37.34
CA SER A 25 -0.70 -6.57 37.96
C SER A 25 0.23 -5.85 36.98
N ARG A 26 0.54 -4.58 37.29
CA ARG A 26 1.53 -3.81 36.54
C ARG A 26 2.91 -4.50 36.53
N ARG A 27 3.30 -5.09 37.67
CA ARG A 27 4.54 -5.84 37.81
C ARG A 27 4.60 -7.01 36.83
N ALA A 28 3.55 -7.83 36.77
CA ALA A 28 3.48 -8.99 35.87
C ALA A 28 3.57 -8.57 34.38
N LEU A 29 3.00 -7.43 34.01
CA LEU A 29 3.14 -6.93 32.64
C LEU A 29 4.58 -6.54 32.32
N TYR A 30 5.26 -5.81 33.24
CA TYR A 30 6.63 -5.34 32.99
C TYR A 30 7.70 -6.43 33.20
N GLU A 31 7.35 -7.59 33.77
CA GLU A 31 8.19 -8.78 33.74
C GLU A 31 8.24 -9.42 32.34
N LEU A 32 7.19 -9.22 31.50
CA LEU A 32 7.06 -9.80 30.17
C LEU A 32 7.32 -8.80 29.03
N PHE A 33 6.99 -7.53 29.25
CA PHE A 33 7.03 -6.49 28.21
C PHE A 33 7.65 -5.21 28.75
N SER A 34 8.55 -4.62 27.98
CA SER A 34 9.25 -3.38 28.35
C SER A 34 8.32 -2.16 28.42
N ASN A 35 7.27 -2.14 27.59
CA ASN A 35 6.32 -1.03 27.49
C ASN A 35 5.02 -1.46 26.75
N LYS A 36 4.09 -0.50 26.54
CA LYS A 36 2.83 -0.74 25.82
C LYS A 36 3.07 -1.21 24.37
N GLU A 37 4.07 -0.63 23.71
CA GLU A 37 4.40 -0.94 22.33
C GLU A 37 4.91 -2.36 22.18
N ASP A 38 5.81 -2.80 23.07
CA ASP A 38 6.35 -4.17 23.07
C ASP A 38 5.23 -5.20 23.27
N CYS A 39 4.30 -4.94 24.20
CA CYS A 39 3.11 -5.77 24.39
C CYS A 39 2.21 -5.77 23.14
N PHE A 40 2.07 -4.64 22.44
CA PHE A 40 1.32 -4.58 21.18
C PHE A 40 1.99 -5.42 20.09
N LEU A 41 3.31 -5.27 19.91
CA LEU A 41 4.06 -5.99 18.89
C LEU A 41 4.06 -7.51 19.13
N ALA A 42 4.16 -7.95 20.36
CA ALA A 42 4.01 -9.37 20.70
C ALA A 42 2.60 -9.89 20.38
N THR A 43 1.57 -9.07 20.64
CA THR A 43 0.18 -9.39 20.28
C THR A 43 -0.01 -9.44 18.75
N TYR A 44 0.62 -8.52 18.03
CA TYR A 44 0.66 -8.49 16.57
C TYR A 44 1.27 -9.78 16.00
N ASP A 45 2.45 -10.18 16.49
CA ASP A 45 3.14 -11.38 16.05
C ASP A 45 2.31 -12.65 16.32
N SER A 46 1.64 -12.72 17.47
CA SER A 46 0.74 -13.82 17.84
C SER A 46 -0.47 -13.90 16.90
N ALA A 47 -1.09 -12.76 16.56
CA ALA A 47 -2.22 -12.73 15.65
C ALA A 47 -1.81 -13.16 14.24
N VAL A 48 -0.68 -12.67 13.72
CA VAL A 48 -0.12 -13.08 12.41
C VAL A 48 0.19 -14.58 12.40
N ALA A 49 0.80 -15.11 13.48
CA ALA A 49 1.12 -16.53 13.57
C ALA A 49 -0.15 -17.41 13.60
N ARG A 50 -1.21 -16.95 14.26
CA ARG A 50 -2.51 -17.62 14.29
C ARG A 50 -3.13 -17.69 12.89
N THR A 51 -3.26 -16.57 12.18
CA THR A 51 -3.82 -16.53 10.84
C THR A 51 -3.02 -17.42 9.88
N ARG A 52 -1.68 -17.36 9.95
CA ARG A 52 -0.82 -18.28 9.16
C ARG A 52 -1.11 -19.74 9.46
N LYS A 53 -1.29 -20.10 10.75
CA LYS A 53 -1.60 -21.48 11.14
C LYS A 53 -2.93 -21.92 10.56
N VAL A 54 -3.97 -21.12 10.67
CA VAL A 54 -5.31 -21.40 10.13
C VAL A 54 -5.25 -21.69 8.62
N MET A 55 -4.52 -20.88 7.86
CA MET A 55 -4.33 -21.09 6.42
C MET A 55 -3.58 -22.40 6.12
N LEU A 56 -2.52 -22.71 6.86
CA LEU A 56 -1.72 -23.91 6.66
C LEU A 56 -2.48 -25.19 7.05
N ASP A 57 -3.26 -25.16 8.13
CA ASP A 57 -4.11 -26.28 8.54
C ASP A 57 -5.17 -26.58 7.47
N ALA A 58 -5.82 -25.53 6.91
CA ALA A 58 -6.77 -25.66 5.82
C ALA A 58 -6.10 -26.21 4.54
N TRP A 59 -4.89 -25.76 4.20
CA TRP A 59 -4.11 -26.31 3.09
C TRP A 59 -3.82 -27.81 3.28
N ALA A 60 -3.47 -28.21 4.51
CA ALA A 60 -3.11 -29.60 4.82
C ALA A 60 -4.32 -30.56 4.85
N SER A 61 -5.52 -30.03 5.12
CA SER A 61 -6.76 -30.84 5.21
C SER A 61 -7.29 -31.29 3.85
N GLU A 62 -6.88 -30.65 2.76
CA GLU A 62 -7.40 -30.89 1.43
C GLU A 62 -6.41 -31.66 0.54
N ARG A 63 -6.94 -32.21 -0.56
CA ARG A 63 -6.15 -32.90 -1.60
C ARG A 63 -6.30 -32.18 -2.94
N GLY A 64 -5.22 -32.16 -3.70
CA GLY A 64 -5.16 -31.45 -4.97
C GLY A 64 -4.95 -29.95 -4.79
N TRP A 65 -4.19 -29.36 -5.68
CA TRP A 65 -3.70 -27.98 -5.57
C TRP A 65 -4.84 -26.94 -5.48
N ALA A 66 -5.81 -27.02 -6.36
CA ALA A 66 -6.91 -26.07 -6.44
C ALA A 66 -7.77 -26.07 -5.16
N ASN A 67 -8.11 -27.26 -4.62
CA ASN A 67 -8.88 -27.39 -3.40
C ASN A 67 -8.10 -26.83 -2.19
N ARG A 68 -6.81 -27.11 -2.10
CA ARG A 68 -5.93 -26.57 -1.05
C ARG A 68 -5.87 -25.07 -1.07
N LEU A 69 -5.70 -24.47 -2.26
CA LEU A 69 -5.65 -23.00 -2.40
C LEU A 69 -6.99 -22.38 -2.00
N HIS A 70 -8.10 -22.93 -2.52
CA HIS A 70 -9.44 -22.49 -2.18
C HIS A 70 -9.73 -22.58 -0.66
N ALA A 71 -9.39 -23.73 -0.05
CA ALA A 71 -9.58 -23.92 1.41
C ALA A 71 -8.76 -22.89 2.22
N SER A 72 -7.52 -22.61 1.82
CA SER A 72 -6.69 -21.62 2.50
C SER A 72 -7.23 -20.19 2.36
N CYS A 73 -7.70 -19.80 1.17
CA CYS A 73 -8.33 -18.49 0.95
C CYS A 73 -9.62 -18.34 1.77
N ARG A 74 -10.46 -19.37 1.78
CA ARG A 74 -11.69 -19.41 2.57
C ARG A 74 -11.38 -19.33 4.07
N ALA A 75 -10.44 -20.13 4.55
CA ALA A 75 -10.04 -20.13 5.97
C ALA A 75 -9.49 -18.77 6.43
N LEU A 76 -8.73 -18.08 5.58
CA LEU A 76 -8.28 -16.71 5.86
C LEU A 76 -9.46 -15.76 6.07
N VAL A 77 -10.39 -15.76 5.14
CA VAL A 77 -11.55 -14.84 5.15
C VAL A 77 -12.48 -15.17 6.31
N ASP A 78 -12.79 -16.46 6.53
CA ASP A 78 -13.69 -16.91 7.59
C ASP A 78 -13.10 -16.64 8.99
N ASP A 79 -11.78 -16.85 9.19
CA ASP A 79 -11.09 -16.53 10.45
C ASP A 79 -11.19 -15.05 10.80
N ILE A 80 -10.98 -14.17 9.80
CA ILE A 80 -11.07 -12.72 9.98
C ILE A 80 -12.51 -12.29 10.22
N ALA A 81 -13.47 -12.78 9.44
CA ALA A 81 -14.87 -12.41 9.56
C ALA A 81 -15.49 -12.87 10.89
N SER A 82 -15.14 -14.07 11.34
CA SER A 82 -15.63 -14.60 12.62
C SER A 82 -14.99 -13.96 13.86
N SER A 83 -13.79 -13.42 13.72
CA SER A 83 -13.05 -12.78 14.81
C SER A 83 -12.25 -11.57 14.32
N PRO A 84 -12.91 -10.43 14.00
CA PRO A 84 -12.26 -9.31 13.31
C PRO A 84 -11.28 -8.51 14.18
N LYS A 85 -11.39 -8.54 15.51
CA LYS A 85 -10.56 -7.72 16.41
C LYS A 85 -9.05 -7.97 16.27
N PRO A 86 -8.53 -9.22 16.22
CA PRO A 86 -7.11 -9.46 15.96
C PRO A 86 -6.66 -8.95 14.59
N ALA A 87 -7.47 -9.11 13.56
CA ALA A 87 -7.16 -8.63 12.22
C ALA A 87 -7.19 -7.10 12.15
N ARG A 88 -8.12 -6.42 12.85
CA ARG A 88 -8.11 -4.95 12.99
C ARG A 88 -6.82 -4.47 13.66
N LEU A 89 -6.38 -5.14 14.74
CA LEU A 89 -5.11 -4.81 15.39
C LEU A 89 -3.94 -4.91 14.41
N VAL A 90 -3.88 -5.98 13.59
CA VAL A 90 -2.80 -6.22 12.64
C VAL A 90 -2.86 -5.27 11.43
N LEU A 91 -4.04 -5.08 10.83
CA LEU A 91 -4.17 -4.39 9.55
C LEU A 91 -4.45 -2.89 9.68
N VAL A 92 -5.15 -2.48 10.74
CA VAL A 92 -5.59 -1.08 10.92
C VAL A 92 -4.77 -0.38 12.01
N GLU A 93 -4.76 -0.92 13.23
CA GLU A 93 -4.19 -0.25 14.38
C GLU A 93 -2.65 -0.22 14.39
N SER A 94 -2.00 -1.20 13.74
CA SER A 94 -0.54 -1.23 13.60
C SER A 94 0.03 0.00 12.88
N LEU A 95 -0.77 0.65 12.04
CA LEU A 95 -0.37 1.88 11.35
C LEU A 95 -0.20 3.07 12.30
N ALA A 96 -0.81 3.03 13.49
CA ALA A 96 -0.72 4.08 14.50
C ALA A 96 0.45 3.90 15.48
N VAL A 97 1.20 2.80 15.39
CA VAL A 97 2.26 2.45 16.36
C VAL A 97 3.61 3.08 16.01
N GLY A 98 3.92 3.22 14.72
CA GLY A 98 5.16 3.84 14.27
C GLY A 98 6.15 2.89 13.59
N ALA A 99 7.46 3.23 13.65
CA ALA A 99 8.51 2.56 12.87
C ALA A 99 8.66 1.07 13.19
N SER A 100 8.60 0.68 14.45
CA SER A 100 8.74 -0.71 14.90
C SER A 100 7.61 -1.61 14.39
N ALA A 101 6.37 -1.11 14.38
CA ALA A 101 5.25 -1.83 13.78
C ALA A 101 5.41 -1.96 12.25
N ARG A 102 5.94 -0.93 11.58
CA ARG A 102 6.25 -0.99 10.14
C ARG A 102 7.21 -2.14 9.81
N GLU A 103 8.25 -2.35 10.61
CA GLU A 103 9.17 -3.48 10.42
C GLU A 103 8.47 -4.82 10.56
N ARG A 104 7.58 -4.97 11.56
CA ARG A 104 6.76 -6.17 11.76
C ARG A 104 5.79 -6.40 10.61
N MET A 105 5.15 -5.34 10.11
CA MET A 105 4.28 -5.40 8.92
C MET A 105 5.04 -5.87 7.68
N GLN A 106 6.27 -5.38 7.45
CA GLN A 106 7.11 -5.83 6.35
C GLN A 106 7.51 -7.30 6.49
N LEU A 107 7.83 -7.73 7.71
CA LEU A 107 8.17 -9.13 7.99
C LEU A 107 6.97 -10.04 7.74
N ALA A 108 5.79 -9.69 8.27
CA ALA A 108 4.55 -10.41 8.02
C ALA A 108 4.24 -10.49 6.51
N GLY A 109 4.37 -9.38 5.78
CA GLY A 109 4.21 -9.36 4.32
C GLY A 109 5.11 -10.38 3.63
N ARG A 110 6.41 -10.42 3.97
CA ARG A 110 7.36 -11.41 3.40
C ARG A 110 7.00 -12.85 3.72
N ILE A 111 6.45 -13.11 4.92
CA ILE A 111 5.98 -14.46 5.31
C ILE A 111 4.84 -14.89 4.39
N PHE A 112 3.83 -14.05 4.21
CA PHE A 112 2.70 -14.38 3.33
C PHE A 112 3.08 -14.41 1.85
N GLU A 113 3.96 -13.52 1.37
CA GLU A 113 4.51 -13.57 0.01
C GLU A 113 5.19 -14.93 -0.26
N ARG A 114 5.95 -15.45 0.73
CA ARG A 114 6.58 -16.75 0.62
C ARG A 114 5.56 -17.90 0.63
N LEU A 115 4.54 -17.83 1.48
CA LEU A 115 3.46 -18.83 1.50
C LEU A 115 2.73 -18.90 0.16
N VAL A 116 2.37 -17.74 -0.41
CA VAL A 116 1.73 -17.64 -1.73
C VAL A 116 2.66 -18.21 -2.80
N SER A 117 3.94 -17.83 -2.81
CA SER A 117 4.91 -18.35 -3.76
C SER A 117 5.01 -19.87 -3.70
N VAL A 118 5.14 -20.45 -2.49
CA VAL A 118 5.22 -21.92 -2.30
C VAL A 118 3.91 -22.61 -2.71
N ALA A 119 2.76 -22.00 -2.36
CA ALA A 119 1.46 -22.57 -2.72
C ALA A 119 1.29 -22.68 -4.25
N PHE A 120 1.68 -21.67 -5.00
CA PHE A 120 1.59 -21.69 -6.45
C PHE A 120 2.66 -22.57 -7.12
N SER A 121 3.86 -22.69 -6.54
CA SER A 121 4.89 -23.64 -7.03
C SER A 121 4.55 -25.10 -6.75
N ALA A 122 3.59 -25.38 -5.89
CA ALA A 122 3.10 -26.73 -5.62
C ALA A 122 2.07 -27.23 -6.66
N GLU A 123 1.67 -26.40 -7.60
CA GLU A 123 0.81 -26.81 -8.72
C GLU A 123 1.58 -27.71 -9.66
N PRO A 124 1.08 -28.92 -9.97
CA PRO A 124 1.69 -29.79 -10.97
C PRO A 124 1.74 -29.08 -12.33
N ASP A 125 2.91 -29.10 -12.96
CA ASP A 125 3.14 -28.49 -14.27
C ASP A 125 2.92 -26.98 -14.35
N GLY A 126 2.73 -26.31 -13.20
CA GLY A 126 2.57 -24.86 -13.13
C GLY A 126 3.92 -24.13 -13.15
N PRO A 127 3.98 -22.92 -13.77
CA PRO A 127 5.17 -22.10 -13.70
C PRO A 127 5.36 -21.52 -12.30
N ASP A 128 6.60 -21.32 -11.90
CA ASP A 128 6.93 -20.61 -10.66
C ASP A 128 6.29 -19.22 -10.65
N LEU A 129 5.72 -18.85 -9.51
CA LEU A 129 5.12 -17.53 -9.34
C LEU A 129 6.23 -16.47 -9.16
N PRO A 130 6.33 -15.46 -10.06
CA PRO A 130 7.30 -14.40 -9.91
C PRO A 130 7.12 -13.64 -8.58
N ARG A 131 8.22 -13.14 -8.00
CA ARG A 131 8.20 -12.39 -6.73
C ARG A 131 7.27 -11.18 -6.75
N LEU A 132 7.12 -10.52 -7.90
CA LEU A 132 6.21 -9.38 -8.05
C LEU A 132 4.75 -9.83 -7.97
N SER A 133 4.40 -10.99 -8.50
CA SER A 133 3.05 -11.56 -8.39
C SER A 133 2.70 -11.91 -6.95
N SER A 134 3.60 -12.60 -6.22
CA SER A 134 3.37 -12.88 -4.79
C SER A 134 3.16 -11.60 -3.99
N LYS A 135 3.94 -10.55 -4.29
CA LYS A 135 3.79 -9.25 -3.65
C LYS A 135 2.46 -8.58 -4.03
N ALA A 136 2.09 -8.57 -5.31
CA ALA A 136 0.82 -8.03 -5.78
C ALA A 136 -0.37 -8.72 -5.08
N ILE A 137 -0.37 -10.06 -5.05
CA ILE A 137 -1.41 -10.86 -4.42
C ILE A 137 -1.54 -10.50 -2.93
N VAL A 138 -0.46 -10.60 -2.18
CA VAL A 138 -0.51 -10.35 -0.71
C VAL A 138 -0.89 -8.91 -0.41
N SER A 139 -0.36 -7.94 -1.15
CA SER A 139 -0.66 -6.53 -0.93
C SER A 139 -2.09 -6.17 -1.34
N GLY A 140 -2.58 -6.73 -2.45
CA GLY A 140 -3.96 -6.55 -2.91
C GLY A 140 -4.97 -7.11 -1.92
N VAL A 141 -4.80 -8.37 -1.53
CA VAL A 141 -5.68 -9.02 -0.55
C VAL A 141 -5.64 -8.28 0.79
N ARG A 142 -4.44 -7.92 1.27
CA ARG A 142 -4.29 -7.15 2.51
C ARG A 142 -5.04 -5.81 2.46
N HIS A 143 -5.01 -5.12 1.33
CA HIS A 143 -5.69 -3.85 1.16
C HIS A 143 -7.22 -4.01 1.17
N VAL A 144 -7.75 -5.02 0.49
CA VAL A 144 -9.17 -5.36 0.52
C VAL A 144 -9.64 -5.62 1.97
N LEU A 145 -8.91 -6.46 2.70
CA LEU A 145 -9.20 -6.76 4.10
C LEU A 145 -9.10 -5.52 4.99
N PHE A 146 -8.07 -4.69 4.78
CA PHE A 146 -7.90 -3.42 5.48
C PHE A 146 -9.11 -2.50 5.31
N LEU A 147 -9.58 -2.30 4.07
CA LEU A 147 -10.72 -1.43 3.79
C LEU A 147 -11.99 -1.93 4.49
N ARG A 148 -12.30 -3.24 4.40
CA ARG A 148 -13.48 -3.82 5.06
C ARG A 148 -13.43 -3.68 6.57
N LEU A 149 -12.27 -3.97 7.17
CA LEU A 149 -12.07 -3.83 8.61
C LEU A 149 -12.09 -2.37 9.08
N ARG A 150 -11.45 -1.45 8.35
CA ARG A 150 -11.45 -0.02 8.66
C ARG A 150 -12.86 0.55 8.69
N ASP A 151 -13.66 0.18 7.71
CA ASP A 151 -15.01 0.74 7.49
C ASP A 151 -16.10 -0.01 8.26
N GLY A 152 -15.74 -1.01 9.10
CA GLY A 152 -16.69 -1.79 9.88
C GLY A 152 -17.59 -2.70 9.04
N ARG A 153 -17.08 -3.19 7.90
CA ARG A 153 -17.82 -4.01 6.91
C ARG A 153 -17.33 -5.46 6.93
N GLU A 154 -17.04 -5.98 8.11
CA GLU A 154 -16.49 -7.33 8.31
C GLU A 154 -17.42 -8.45 7.83
N GLU A 155 -18.72 -8.21 7.86
CA GLU A 155 -19.74 -9.14 7.37
C GLU A 155 -19.64 -9.42 5.86
N GLU A 156 -19.13 -8.46 5.08
CA GLU A 156 -18.92 -8.66 3.65
C GLU A 156 -17.82 -9.66 3.34
N LEU A 157 -16.89 -9.88 4.28
CA LEU A 157 -15.75 -10.76 4.08
C LEU A 157 -16.17 -12.19 3.76
N TYR A 158 -17.27 -12.70 4.33
CA TYR A 158 -17.74 -14.07 4.05
C TYR A 158 -18.02 -14.35 2.55
N ALA A 159 -18.39 -13.31 1.80
CA ALA A 159 -18.64 -13.42 0.37
C ALA A 159 -17.38 -13.28 -0.49
N LEU A 160 -16.23 -12.93 0.11
CA LEU A 160 -15.03 -12.56 -0.67
C LEU A 160 -14.04 -13.70 -0.91
N ALA A 161 -14.26 -14.90 -0.39
CA ALA A 161 -13.29 -16.00 -0.53
C ALA A 161 -13.00 -16.34 -2.00
N ASP A 162 -14.06 -16.47 -2.81
CA ASP A 162 -13.95 -16.78 -4.24
C ASP A 162 -13.36 -15.59 -5.02
N GLU A 163 -13.74 -14.35 -4.64
CA GLU A 163 -13.18 -13.12 -5.20
C GLU A 163 -11.67 -13.01 -4.96
N VAL A 164 -11.21 -13.35 -3.74
CA VAL A 164 -9.79 -13.39 -3.39
C VAL A 164 -9.04 -14.43 -4.21
N LEU A 165 -9.62 -15.63 -4.38
CA LEU A 165 -9.03 -16.67 -5.20
C LEU A 165 -8.90 -16.23 -6.66
N ASP A 166 -9.97 -15.71 -7.24
CA ASP A 166 -10.01 -15.18 -8.61
C ASP A 166 -8.95 -14.09 -8.83
N TRP A 167 -8.79 -13.18 -7.84
CA TRP A 167 -7.74 -12.17 -7.87
C TRP A 167 -6.34 -12.82 -7.87
N CYS A 168 -6.11 -13.79 -6.98
CA CYS A 168 -4.83 -14.50 -6.90
C CYS A 168 -4.47 -15.16 -8.23
N GLU A 169 -5.42 -15.81 -8.89
CA GLU A 169 -5.23 -16.44 -10.19
C GLU A 169 -4.96 -15.42 -11.30
N SER A 170 -5.62 -14.26 -11.28
CA SER A 170 -5.41 -13.22 -12.29
C SER A 170 -3.99 -12.63 -12.29
N CYS A 171 -3.33 -12.64 -11.13
CA CYS A 171 -1.96 -12.16 -10.96
C CYS A 171 -0.90 -13.16 -11.45
N ARG A 172 -1.31 -14.33 -11.93
CA ARG A 172 -0.41 -15.40 -12.35
C ARG A 172 -0.38 -15.51 -13.88
N SER A 173 0.82 -15.48 -14.44
CA SER A 173 1.01 -15.81 -15.85
C SER A 173 2.48 -16.16 -16.14
N PRO A 174 2.77 -17.20 -16.92
CA PRO A 174 4.12 -17.46 -17.42
C PRO A 174 4.62 -16.36 -18.36
N LEU A 175 3.71 -15.58 -18.95
CA LEU A 175 4.03 -14.49 -19.85
C LEU A 175 4.61 -13.27 -19.14
N LEU A 176 4.51 -13.18 -17.83
CA LEU A 176 5.12 -12.11 -17.03
C LEU A 176 6.64 -11.99 -17.24
N ALA A 177 7.32 -13.10 -17.53
CA ALA A 177 8.75 -13.10 -17.86
C ALA A 177 9.08 -12.28 -19.13
N ARG A 178 8.10 -11.99 -20.00
CA ARG A 178 8.26 -11.17 -21.21
C ARG A 178 8.23 -9.66 -20.90
N LEU A 179 7.74 -9.29 -19.73
CA LEU A 179 7.63 -7.91 -19.29
C LEU A 179 8.92 -7.44 -18.59
N GLY A 180 9.27 -6.18 -18.73
CA GLY A 180 10.45 -5.57 -18.08
C GLY A 180 11.80 -5.93 -18.72
N ALA A 181 11.88 -6.87 -19.65
CA ALA A 181 13.12 -7.26 -20.31
C ALA A 181 13.74 -6.15 -21.18
N SER A 182 12.97 -5.15 -21.57
CA SER A 182 13.35 -4.06 -22.47
C SER A 182 13.48 -2.69 -21.81
N ALA A 183 13.28 -2.59 -20.50
CA ALA A 183 13.55 -1.36 -19.78
C ALA A 183 15.08 -1.19 -19.66
N GLY A 184 15.71 -0.65 -20.68
CA GLY A 184 17.03 0.00 -20.57
C GLY A 184 16.98 0.99 -19.41
N PRO A 185 18.17 1.50 -18.92
CA PRO A 185 18.17 2.58 -17.95
C PRO A 185 17.25 3.66 -18.53
N GLY A 186 16.08 3.86 -17.85
CA GLY A 186 15.12 4.83 -18.32
C GLY A 186 15.88 6.15 -18.50
N THR A 187 16.06 6.55 -19.73
CA THR A 187 16.16 7.96 -20.04
C THR A 187 14.80 8.47 -19.56
N ALA A 188 14.73 8.87 -18.29
CA ALA A 188 13.72 9.79 -17.87
C ALA A 188 13.82 10.91 -18.89
N SER A 189 12.95 10.86 -19.89
CA SER A 189 12.68 12.04 -20.69
C SER A 189 12.31 13.05 -19.63
N ALA A 190 13.22 13.95 -19.36
CA ALA A 190 12.96 15.09 -18.55
C ALA A 190 11.87 15.88 -19.29
N SER A 191 10.66 15.39 -19.18
CA SER A 191 9.50 16.30 -19.19
C SER A 191 9.93 17.31 -18.15
N ARG A 192 10.25 18.51 -18.60
CA ARG A 192 10.46 19.65 -17.75
C ARG A 192 9.17 19.79 -16.92
N SER A 193 9.08 19.01 -15.86
CA SER A 193 8.18 19.31 -14.77
C SER A 193 8.67 20.67 -14.31
N GLY A 194 7.95 21.71 -14.70
CA GLY A 194 8.17 23.04 -14.14
C GLY A 194 8.16 22.89 -12.62
N PRO A 195 8.76 23.81 -11.90
CA PRO A 195 8.68 23.79 -10.44
C PRO A 195 7.21 23.61 -10.07
N MET A 196 6.91 22.66 -9.18
CA MET A 196 5.55 22.32 -8.75
C MET A 196 4.79 23.61 -8.48
N ALA A 197 3.65 23.80 -9.11
CA ALA A 197 2.95 25.10 -9.10
C ALA A 197 2.68 25.60 -7.67
N PHE A 198 2.42 24.68 -6.71
CA PHE A 198 2.21 25.05 -5.33
C PHE A 198 3.50 25.50 -4.59
N LEU A 199 4.70 25.13 -5.07
CA LEU A 199 5.97 25.53 -4.48
C LEU A 199 6.44 26.93 -4.95
N THR A 200 5.84 27.46 -6.00
CA THR A 200 6.30 28.70 -6.67
C THR A 200 5.42 29.90 -6.38
N SER A 201 4.29 29.75 -5.69
CA SER A 201 3.33 30.83 -5.49
C SER A 201 3.84 31.98 -4.61
N GLY A 202 4.94 31.79 -3.86
CA GLY A 202 5.49 32.80 -2.95
C GLY A 202 4.62 33.09 -1.71
N GLU A 203 3.46 32.48 -1.59
CA GLU A 203 2.53 32.63 -0.48
C GLU A 203 3.05 31.90 0.77
N ASP A 204 2.63 32.37 1.96
CA ASP A 204 3.01 31.77 3.24
C ASP A 204 2.72 30.27 3.29
N ARG A 205 1.59 29.87 2.72
CA ARG A 205 1.20 28.45 2.62
C ARG A 205 2.23 27.62 1.84
N ALA A 206 2.69 28.08 0.68
CA ALA A 206 3.70 27.40 -0.12
C ALA A 206 5.04 27.34 0.61
N ARG A 207 5.45 28.43 1.27
CA ARG A 207 6.69 28.47 2.06
C ARG A 207 6.69 27.45 3.17
N VAL A 208 5.54 27.26 3.85
CA VAL A 208 5.38 26.23 4.89
C VAL A 208 5.56 24.82 4.29
N LEU A 209 4.90 24.52 3.16
CA LEU A 209 5.01 23.20 2.52
C LEU A 209 6.44 22.91 2.06
N VAL A 210 7.13 23.89 1.48
CA VAL A 210 8.55 23.79 1.10
C VAL A 210 9.42 23.53 2.32
N SER A 211 9.16 24.23 3.43
CA SER A 211 9.91 24.07 4.68
C SER A 211 9.79 22.66 5.24
N ILE A 212 8.59 22.08 5.19
CA ILE A 212 8.37 20.70 5.62
C ILE A 212 9.18 19.72 4.76
N ILE A 213 9.27 19.94 3.43
CA ILE A 213 10.06 19.09 2.54
C ILE A 213 11.52 19.07 2.97
N TYR A 214 12.15 20.24 3.12
CA TYR A 214 13.56 20.32 3.48
C TYR A 214 13.83 19.75 4.88
N LEU A 215 13.05 20.15 5.87
CA LEU A 215 13.23 19.69 7.23
C LEU A 215 12.97 18.19 7.41
N ALA A 216 11.97 17.64 6.70
CA ALA A 216 11.68 16.21 6.77
C ALA A 216 12.74 15.34 6.08
N LEU A 217 13.45 15.88 5.08
CA LEU A 217 14.58 15.18 4.43
C LEU A 217 15.81 15.12 5.32
N ASP A 218 16.06 16.16 6.15
CA ASP A 218 17.20 16.24 7.04
C ASP A 218 16.97 15.49 8.36
N ASP A 219 15.89 15.82 9.08
CA ASP A 219 15.66 15.39 10.47
C ASP A 219 14.53 14.36 10.61
N GLY A 220 13.82 14.04 9.51
CA GLY A 220 12.59 13.26 9.53
C GLY A 220 11.39 14.04 10.10
N TYR A 221 10.19 13.72 9.65
CA TYR A 221 8.96 14.43 10.08
C TYR A 221 8.70 14.34 11.60
N GLY A 222 9.07 13.21 12.22
CA GLY A 222 8.83 13.00 13.67
C GLY A 222 9.48 14.05 14.57
N GLY A 223 10.66 14.53 14.21
CA GLY A 223 11.42 15.54 14.95
C GLY A 223 10.92 16.98 14.81
N LEU A 224 10.05 17.26 13.84
CA LEU A 224 9.62 18.63 13.53
C LEU A 224 8.62 19.18 14.56
N SER A 225 8.64 20.50 14.75
CA SER A 225 7.65 21.26 15.52
C SER A 225 7.10 22.44 14.71
N ASP A 226 5.88 22.90 15.05
CA ASP A 226 5.24 24.03 14.38
C ASP A 226 6.14 25.29 14.39
N PRO A 227 6.81 25.68 15.52
CA PRO A 227 7.72 26.82 15.52
C PRO A 227 8.94 26.65 14.61
N GLN A 228 9.54 25.45 14.52
CA GLN A 228 10.67 25.20 13.61
C GLN A 228 10.26 25.36 12.15
N ILE A 229 9.09 24.82 11.78
CA ILE A 229 8.55 24.95 10.40
C ILE A 229 8.28 26.44 10.09
N ALA A 230 7.64 27.17 11.00
CA ALA A 230 7.36 28.58 10.84
C ALA A 230 8.65 29.42 10.68
N GLN A 231 9.64 29.17 11.53
CA GLN A 231 10.96 29.84 11.48
C GLN A 231 11.66 29.58 10.14
N PHE A 232 11.68 28.33 9.66
CA PHE A 232 12.31 27.99 8.38
C PHE A 232 11.57 28.60 7.20
N ALA A 233 10.22 28.70 7.27
CA ALA A 233 9.38 29.38 6.29
C ALA A 233 9.52 30.90 6.30
N GLY A 234 10.20 31.49 7.32
CA GLY A 234 10.33 32.94 7.47
C GLY A 234 9.02 33.64 7.84
N ILE A 235 8.16 32.98 8.64
CA ILE A 235 6.88 33.51 9.13
C ILE A 235 6.78 33.35 10.66
N SER A 236 5.83 34.08 11.29
CA SER A 236 5.56 33.85 12.71
C SER A 236 4.78 32.53 12.93
N THR A 237 4.83 32.00 14.16
CA THR A 237 4.02 30.82 14.54
C THR A 237 2.52 31.11 14.43
N GLU A 238 2.09 32.34 14.68
CA GLU A 238 0.70 32.78 14.50
C GLU A 238 0.30 32.75 13.02
N ALA A 239 1.17 33.23 12.13
CA ALA A 239 0.94 33.15 10.68
C ALA A 239 0.89 31.70 10.19
N PHE A 240 1.72 30.81 10.76
CA PHE A 240 1.63 29.37 10.50
C PHE A 240 0.25 28.83 10.91
N HIS A 241 -0.22 29.16 12.13
CA HIS A 241 -1.52 28.67 12.61
C HIS A 241 -2.73 29.29 11.89
N GLN A 242 -2.56 30.41 11.19
CA GLN A 242 -3.57 30.95 10.28
C GLN A 242 -3.69 30.10 9.00
N GLN A 243 -2.62 29.44 8.55
CA GLN A 243 -2.60 28.58 7.36
C GLN A 243 -2.92 27.11 7.67
N PHE A 244 -2.45 26.61 8.80
CA PHE A 244 -2.57 25.20 9.18
C PHE A 244 -2.80 25.06 10.69
N ALA A 245 -3.76 24.24 11.08
CA ALA A 245 -4.06 23.98 12.48
C ALA A 245 -2.88 23.32 13.26
N SER A 246 -1.98 22.62 12.54
CA SER A 246 -0.83 21.93 13.11
C SER A 246 0.14 21.48 12.01
N LYS A 247 1.37 21.04 12.39
CA LYS A 247 2.30 20.39 11.45
C LYS A 247 1.68 19.19 10.75
N GLN A 248 0.80 18.46 11.43
CA GLN A 248 0.09 17.32 10.82
C GLN A 248 -0.84 17.77 9.69
N ALA A 249 -1.60 18.86 9.90
CA ALA A 249 -2.47 19.41 8.86
C ALA A 249 -1.67 19.93 7.67
N ALA A 250 -0.53 20.58 7.92
CA ALA A 250 0.37 21.06 6.88
C ALA A 250 1.00 19.91 6.09
N PHE A 251 1.44 18.84 6.77
CA PHE A 251 1.99 17.66 6.09
C PHE A 251 0.94 16.93 5.25
N LEU A 252 -0.29 16.83 5.74
CA LEU A 252 -1.39 16.26 4.96
C LEU A 252 -1.65 17.06 3.67
N ALA A 253 -1.67 18.39 3.77
CA ALA A 253 -1.81 19.25 2.61
C ALA A 253 -0.65 19.09 1.61
N LEU A 254 0.58 18.86 2.09
CA LEU A 254 1.72 18.52 1.24
C LEU A 254 1.49 17.19 0.51
N LEU A 255 1.06 16.15 1.22
CA LEU A 255 0.77 14.85 0.61
C LEU A 255 -0.34 14.93 -0.43
N GLU A 256 -1.40 15.69 -0.15
CA GLU A 256 -2.51 15.93 -1.09
C GLU A 256 -1.99 16.63 -2.37
N ALA A 257 -1.17 17.66 -2.24
CA ALA A 257 -0.59 18.37 -3.37
C ALA A 257 0.31 17.48 -4.24
N ILE A 258 1.18 16.67 -3.61
CA ILE A 258 2.02 15.69 -4.31
C ILE A 258 1.15 14.67 -5.07
N ALA A 259 0.09 14.18 -4.43
CA ALA A 259 -0.83 13.21 -5.01
C ALA A 259 -1.58 13.78 -6.22
N GLU A 260 -2.10 15.00 -6.09
CA GLU A 260 -2.82 15.68 -7.17
C GLU A 260 -1.96 15.88 -8.41
N GLU A 261 -0.70 16.29 -8.25
CA GLU A 261 0.22 16.43 -9.37
C GLU A 261 0.60 15.09 -10.01
N ALA A 262 0.85 14.06 -9.21
CA ALA A 262 1.13 12.73 -9.73
C ALA A 262 -0.06 12.17 -10.53
N LEU A 263 -1.28 12.36 -10.05
CA LEU A 263 -2.50 11.96 -10.75
C LEU A 263 -2.78 12.84 -11.98
N ALA A 264 -2.50 14.13 -11.92
CA ALA A 264 -2.62 15.02 -13.06
C ALA A 264 -1.68 14.61 -14.21
N SER A 265 -0.43 14.26 -13.89
CA SER A 265 0.53 13.72 -14.87
C SER A 265 0.01 12.43 -15.53
N ALA A 266 -0.61 11.54 -14.75
CA ALA A 266 -1.22 10.32 -15.29
C ALA A 266 -2.42 10.65 -16.20
N ARG A 267 -3.33 11.54 -15.78
CA ARG A 267 -4.51 11.97 -16.56
C ARG A 267 -4.12 12.62 -17.88
N GLU A 268 -3.13 13.50 -17.88
CA GLU A 268 -2.62 14.17 -19.09
C GLU A 268 -2.11 13.15 -20.12
N ARG A 269 -1.35 12.15 -19.66
CA ARG A 269 -0.78 11.13 -20.55
C ARG A 269 -1.83 10.14 -21.07
N ILE A 270 -2.89 9.86 -20.32
CA ILE A 270 -4.02 9.02 -20.74
C ILE A 270 -4.80 9.65 -21.90
N GLY A 271 -4.89 10.97 -21.96
CA GLY A 271 -5.74 11.79 -22.84
C GLY A 271 -6.03 11.23 -24.22
N GLY A 272 -7.27 10.78 -24.43
CA GLY A 272 -7.77 10.30 -25.73
C GLY A 272 -7.35 8.88 -26.15
N ALA A 273 -6.53 8.17 -25.36
CA ALA A 273 -6.18 6.78 -25.62
C ALA A 273 -7.33 5.84 -25.23
N GLY A 274 -7.54 4.80 -26.06
CA GLY A 274 -8.49 3.74 -25.71
C GLY A 274 -7.97 2.88 -24.55
N TRP A 275 -8.90 2.37 -23.73
CA TRP A 275 -8.55 1.34 -22.77
C TRP A 275 -8.27 0.03 -23.52
N PRO A 276 -7.19 -0.71 -23.31
CA PRO A 276 -6.24 -0.72 -22.18
C PRO A 276 -4.95 0.11 -22.40
N GLU A 277 -4.76 0.78 -23.52
CA GLU A 277 -3.55 1.59 -23.79
C GLU A 277 -3.41 2.71 -22.75
N SER A 278 -4.53 3.34 -22.37
CA SER A 278 -4.58 4.37 -21.32
C SER A 278 -3.98 3.90 -19.99
N VAL A 279 -4.17 2.62 -19.63
CA VAL A 279 -3.58 2.02 -18.41
C VAL A 279 -2.05 2.04 -18.50
N ASN A 280 -1.50 1.60 -19.64
CA ASN A 280 -0.04 1.55 -19.84
C ASN A 280 0.58 2.96 -19.81
N LEU A 281 -0.09 3.94 -20.41
CA LEU A 281 0.36 5.32 -20.44
C LEU A 281 0.26 5.98 -19.05
N GLY A 282 -0.86 5.78 -18.35
CA GLY A 282 -1.10 6.35 -17.02
C GLY A 282 -0.15 5.78 -15.97
N VAL A 283 0.06 4.46 -15.94
CA VAL A 283 1.03 3.82 -15.04
C VAL A 283 2.45 4.33 -15.32
N SER A 284 2.83 4.44 -16.61
CA SER A 284 4.16 4.95 -16.95
C SER A 284 4.34 6.39 -16.51
N ALA A 285 3.37 7.27 -16.75
CA ALA A 285 3.45 8.68 -16.36
C ALA A 285 3.52 8.83 -14.82
N PHE A 286 2.73 8.04 -14.09
CA PHE A 286 2.79 8.03 -12.63
C PHE A 286 4.16 7.58 -12.11
N VAL A 287 4.72 6.52 -12.67
CA VAL A 287 6.07 6.04 -12.32
C VAL A 287 7.14 7.08 -12.68
N ASP A 288 7.05 7.70 -13.86
CA ASP A 288 7.98 8.76 -14.30
C ASP A 288 7.93 9.95 -13.32
N TYR A 289 6.74 10.34 -12.86
CA TYR A 289 6.56 11.38 -11.83
C TYR A 289 7.26 11.01 -10.52
N LEU A 290 7.05 9.79 -10.01
CA LEU A 290 7.68 9.33 -8.78
C LEU A 290 9.21 9.35 -8.85
N VAL A 291 9.78 8.96 -10.00
CA VAL A 291 11.23 8.97 -10.22
C VAL A 291 11.78 10.38 -10.35
N SER A 292 11.10 11.23 -11.10
CA SER A 292 11.51 12.63 -11.31
C SER A 292 11.47 13.47 -10.03
N HIS A 293 10.61 13.06 -9.06
CA HIS A 293 10.44 13.73 -7.77
C HIS A 293 10.78 12.79 -6.60
N GLU A 294 11.96 12.14 -6.68
CA GLU A 294 12.38 11.11 -5.70
C GLU A 294 12.30 11.59 -4.25
N ALA A 295 12.71 12.81 -3.95
CA ALA A 295 12.65 13.38 -2.60
C ALA A 295 11.21 13.44 -2.07
N LEU A 296 10.26 13.92 -2.87
CA LEU A 296 8.85 13.98 -2.51
C LEU A 296 8.23 12.59 -2.39
N THR A 297 8.59 11.69 -3.29
CA THR A 297 8.18 10.28 -3.24
C THR A 297 8.63 9.64 -1.94
N ARG A 298 9.86 9.90 -1.49
CA ARG A 298 10.36 9.39 -0.20
C ARG A 298 9.56 9.96 0.97
N ILE A 299 9.31 11.27 0.99
CA ILE A 299 8.47 11.90 2.02
C ILE A 299 7.08 11.25 2.05
N ALA A 300 6.44 11.12 0.90
CA ALA A 300 5.10 10.56 0.81
C ALA A 300 5.00 9.09 1.26
N PHE A 301 6.02 8.27 1.07
CA PHE A 301 5.98 6.84 1.38
C PHE A 301 6.70 6.45 2.69
N VAL A 302 7.67 7.26 3.16
CA VAL A 302 8.48 6.94 4.34
C VAL A 302 7.98 7.70 5.57
N GLU A 303 7.87 9.04 5.47
CA GLU A 303 7.53 9.88 6.62
C GLU A 303 6.06 9.77 7.04
N LEU A 304 5.23 9.30 6.15
CA LEU A 304 3.83 9.02 6.36
C LEU A 304 3.56 8.20 7.64
N PHE A 305 4.40 7.20 7.94
CA PHE A 305 4.27 6.37 9.15
C PHE A 305 4.67 7.09 10.44
N SER A 306 5.31 8.27 10.33
CA SER A 306 5.74 9.09 11.46
C SER A 306 4.68 10.12 11.89
N VAL A 307 3.60 10.27 11.11
CA VAL A 307 2.62 11.36 11.32
C VAL A 307 1.54 11.03 12.36
N GLY A 308 1.29 9.74 12.61
CA GLY A 308 0.34 9.29 13.63
C GLY A 308 -1.01 8.79 13.09
N PRO A 309 -1.93 8.39 13.98
CA PRO A 309 -3.10 7.56 13.63
C PRO A 309 -4.13 8.23 12.70
N GLY A 310 -4.21 9.56 12.66
CA GLY A 310 -5.19 10.28 11.82
C GLY A 310 -4.94 10.19 10.31
N ILE A 311 -3.79 9.68 9.89
CA ILE A 311 -3.37 9.60 8.48
C ILE A 311 -3.78 8.29 7.81
N VAL A 312 -4.08 7.26 8.58
CA VAL A 312 -4.36 5.91 8.07
C VAL A 312 -5.40 5.91 6.94
N GLY A 313 -6.43 6.73 7.04
CA GLY A 313 -7.45 6.85 6.00
C GLY A 313 -7.02 7.58 4.73
N ARG A 314 -5.96 8.40 4.80
CA ARG A 314 -5.44 9.18 3.66
C ARG A 314 -4.24 8.53 2.98
N LEU A 315 -3.62 7.53 3.65
CA LEU A 315 -2.46 6.79 3.17
C LEU A 315 -2.67 6.09 1.85
N THR A 316 -3.83 5.50 1.69
CA THR A 316 -4.15 4.70 0.52
C THR A 316 -4.83 5.51 -0.58
N TRP A 317 -5.32 6.72 -0.25
CA TRP A 317 -6.13 7.53 -1.16
C TRP A 317 -5.47 7.76 -2.53
N ILE A 318 -4.17 8.03 -2.60
CA ILE A 318 -3.48 8.28 -3.88
C ILE A 318 -3.51 7.06 -4.80
N VAL A 319 -3.26 5.87 -4.24
CA VAL A 319 -3.27 4.64 -5.05
C VAL A 319 -4.69 4.13 -5.31
N ASP A 320 -5.63 4.41 -4.41
CA ASP A 320 -7.05 4.15 -4.61
C ASP A 320 -7.59 5.03 -5.76
N GLU A 321 -7.20 6.32 -5.80
CA GLU A 321 -7.58 7.24 -6.86
C GLU A 321 -6.89 6.88 -8.20
N LEU A 322 -5.61 6.50 -8.15
CA LEU A 322 -4.92 6.00 -9.33
C LEU A 322 -5.59 4.73 -9.87
N ALA A 323 -5.91 3.77 -9.00
CA ALA A 323 -6.58 2.54 -9.42
C ALA A 323 -7.94 2.85 -10.06
N ARG A 324 -8.74 3.76 -9.48
CA ARG A 324 -10.01 4.22 -10.07
C ARG A 324 -9.79 4.86 -11.43
N LEU A 325 -8.88 5.83 -11.54
CA LEU A 325 -8.54 6.50 -12.79
C LEU A 325 -8.17 5.51 -13.89
N LEU A 326 -7.37 4.49 -13.58
CA LEU A 326 -6.89 3.50 -14.54
C LEU A 326 -7.97 2.48 -14.93
N THR A 327 -9.00 2.29 -14.11
CA THR A 327 -10.03 1.26 -14.32
C THR A 327 -11.39 1.80 -14.71
N GLU A 328 -11.65 3.10 -14.53
CA GLU A 328 -12.95 3.75 -14.74
C GLU A 328 -13.52 3.55 -16.15
N SER A 329 -12.67 3.66 -17.17
CA SER A 329 -13.06 3.48 -18.58
C SER A 329 -12.96 2.03 -19.05
N GLY A 330 -12.60 1.10 -18.17
CA GLY A 330 -12.40 -0.31 -18.49
C GLY A 330 -13.71 -1.11 -18.55
N PRO A 331 -13.65 -2.34 -19.09
CA PRO A 331 -14.77 -3.27 -19.01
C PRO A 331 -14.99 -3.70 -17.55
N ARG A 332 -16.08 -4.44 -17.29
CA ARG A 332 -16.25 -5.08 -15.98
C ARG A 332 -15.14 -6.11 -15.74
N PRO A 333 -14.58 -6.21 -14.53
CA PRO A 333 -13.60 -7.22 -14.20
C PRO A 333 -14.15 -8.63 -14.44
N ARG A 334 -13.33 -9.49 -15.03
CA ARG A 334 -13.67 -10.91 -15.25
C ARG A 334 -13.30 -11.79 -14.05
N ARG A 335 -12.37 -11.30 -13.22
CA ARG A 335 -11.83 -11.98 -12.03
C ARG A 335 -11.93 -11.06 -10.84
N GLY A 336 -12.51 -11.56 -9.75
CA GLY A 336 -12.68 -10.80 -8.51
C GLY A 336 -13.45 -9.49 -8.66
N PRO A 337 -14.64 -9.44 -9.31
CA PRO A 337 -15.31 -8.20 -9.67
C PRO A 337 -15.66 -7.30 -8.47
N LEU A 338 -15.86 -7.86 -7.30
CA LEU A 338 -16.20 -7.10 -6.09
C LEU A 338 -14.97 -6.46 -5.42
N ILE A 339 -13.78 -6.95 -5.72
CA ILE A 339 -12.53 -6.50 -5.06
C ILE A 339 -11.49 -5.95 -6.03
N ALA A 340 -11.71 -6.06 -7.36
CA ALA A 340 -10.68 -5.82 -8.35
C ALA A 340 -10.02 -4.43 -8.21
N VAL A 341 -10.78 -3.36 -8.03
CA VAL A 341 -10.23 -1.99 -7.89
C VAL A 341 -9.42 -1.87 -6.60
N ASP A 342 -9.97 -2.33 -5.47
CA ASP A 342 -9.30 -2.29 -4.17
C ASP A 342 -8.01 -3.13 -4.19
N ALA A 343 -8.09 -4.32 -4.80
CA ALA A 343 -6.94 -5.22 -4.91
C ALA A 343 -5.84 -4.66 -5.84
N VAL A 344 -6.22 -4.02 -6.95
CA VAL A 344 -5.30 -3.27 -7.82
C VAL A 344 -4.59 -2.16 -7.03
N ALA A 345 -5.33 -1.33 -6.29
CA ALA A 345 -4.77 -0.28 -5.48
C ALA A 345 -3.73 -0.83 -4.47
N GLY A 346 -4.10 -1.92 -3.77
CA GLY A 346 -3.19 -2.58 -2.84
C GLY A 346 -1.94 -3.16 -3.52
N ALA A 347 -2.06 -3.75 -4.70
CA ALA A 347 -0.94 -4.28 -5.47
C ALA A 347 0.02 -3.16 -5.90
N LEU A 348 -0.50 -2.06 -6.46
CA LEU A 348 0.29 -0.88 -6.83
C LEU A 348 1.03 -0.32 -5.61
N TRP A 349 0.30 -0.08 -4.50
CA TRP A 349 0.90 0.38 -3.25
C TRP A 349 2.01 -0.55 -2.75
N GLY A 350 1.76 -1.86 -2.68
CA GLY A 350 2.70 -2.83 -2.14
C GLY A 350 3.99 -2.93 -2.96
N ILE A 351 3.88 -2.86 -4.28
CA ILE A 351 5.05 -2.90 -5.17
C ILE A 351 5.82 -1.57 -5.05
N ILE A 352 5.17 -0.43 -5.28
CA ILE A 352 5.82 0.89 -5.27
C ILE A 352 6.49 1.16 -3.93
N SER A 353 5.76 1.02 -2.81
CA SER A 353 6.32 1.23 -1.47
C SER A 353 7.52 0.35 -1.19
N SER A 354 7.55 -0.90 -1.72
CA SER A 354 8.68 -1.80 -1.53
C SER A 354 9.98 -1.31 -2.21
N TYR A 355 9.87 -0.58 -3.32
CA TYR A 355 11.02 0.04 -3.99
C TYR A 355 11.44 1.33 -3.27
N VAL A 356 10.48 2.16 -2.87
CA VAL A 356 10.74 3.41 -2.14
C VAL A 356 11.43 3.14 -0.81
N LEU A 357 10.88 2.22 0.01
CA LEU A 357 11.43 1.87 1.33
C LEU A 357 12.82 1.23 1.28
N ARG A 358 13.22 0.68 0.12
CA ARG A 358 14.57 0.14 -0.12
C ARG A 358 15.51 1.12 -0.81
N ASN A 359 15.10 2.38 -0.95
CA ASN A 359 15.87 3.42 -1.65
C ASN A 359 16.17 3.06 -3.12
N ARG A 360 15.17 2.51 -3.83
CA ARG A 360 15.28 2.04 -5.22
C ARG A 360 14.23 2.67 -6.13
N VAL A 361 13.86 3.92 -5.88
CA VAL A 361 12.85 4.66 -6.66
C VAL A 361 13.21 4.66 -8.14
N ASN A 362 14.51 4.86 -8.46
CA ASN A 362 15.05 4.84 -9.82
C ASN A 362 14.90 3.51 -10.57
N GLN A 363 14.52 2.42 -9.88
CA GLN A 363 14.26 1.12 -10.49
C GLN A 363 12.77 0.89 -10.80
N LEU A 364 11.87 1.78 -10.38
CA LEU A 364 10.42 1.67 -10.66
C LEU A 364 10.09 1.55 -12.16
N PRO A 365 10.78 2.25 -13.10
CA PRO A 365 10.50 2.07 -14.52
C PRO A 365 10.64 0.63 -15.03
N ARG A 366 11.52 -0.17 -14.40
CA ARG A 366 11.70 -1.59 -14.75
C ARG A 366 10.50 -2.47 -14.43
N VAL A 367 9.63 -2.00 -13.56
CA VAL A 367 8.42 -2.75 -13.13
C VAL A 367 7.13 -2.08 -13.58
N ALA A 368 7.19 -0.97 -14.31
CA ALA A 368 6.01 -0.26 -14.80
C ALA A 368 5.08 -1.17 -15.62
N GLU A 369 5.65 -1.99 -16.50
CA GLU A 369 4.87 -2.97 -17.30
C GLU A 369 4.20 -4.04 -16.42
N HIS A 370 4.85 -4.47 -15.34
CA HIS A 370 4.24 -5.38 -14.38
C HIS A 370 3.10 -4.71 -13.59
N LEU A 371 3.26 -3.42 -13.23
CA LEU A 371 2.18 -2.65 -12.61
C LEU A 371 0.98 -2.57 -13.55
N SER A 372 1.20 -2.26 -14.84
CA SER A 372 0.14 -2.28 -15.86
C SER A 372 -0.53 -3.64 -15.98
N PHE A 373 0.25 -4.72 -15.94
CA PHE A 373 -0.30 -6.08 -15.97
C PHE A 373 -1.25 -6.35 -14.81
N PHE A 374 -0.89 -5.99 -13.57
CA PHE A 374 -1.76 -6.21 -12.41
C PHE A 374 -3.05 -5.36 -12.45
N VAL A 375 -3.03 -4.24 -13.17
CA VAL A 375 -4.25 -3.47 -13.46
C VAL A 375 -5.11 -4.16 -14.51
N LEU A 376 -4.53 -4.63 -15.60
CA LEU A 376 -5.25 -5.14 -16.78
C LEU A 376 -5.74 -6.57 -16.61
N ALA A 377 -4.93 -7.45 -16.00
CA ALA A 377 -5.19 -8.89 -15.97
C ALA A 377 -6.55 -9.28 -15.36
N PRO A 378 -7.05 -8.65 -14.28
CA PRO A 378 -8.38 -8.96 -13.75
C PRO A 378 -9.53 -8.65 -14.72
N TYR A 379 -9.30 -7.76 -15.68
CA TYR A 379 -10.33 -7.25 -16.60
C TYR A 379 -10.35 -7.98 -17.94
N ILE A 380 -9.19 -8.20 -18.55
CA ILE A 380 -9.09 -8.78 -19.91
C ILE A 380 -8.39 -10.13 -19.96
N GLY A 381 -7.88 -10.60 -18.82
CA GLY A 381 -7.07 -11.83 -18.75
C GLY A 381 -5.60 -11.58 -19.02
N ALA A 382 -4.78 -12.54 -18.61
CA ALA A 382 -3.32 -12.39 -18.59
C ALA A 382 -2.70 -12.26 -20.01
N GLU A 383 -3.17 -13.05 -20.97
CA GLU A 383 -2.65 -13.02 -22.35
C GLU A 383 -2.91 -11.67 -23.02
N ALA A 384 -4.18 -11.22 -23.01
CA ALA A 384 -4.55 -9.94 -23.60
C ALA A 384 -3.88 -8.74 -22.89
N ALA A 385 -3.64 -8.84 -21.59
CA ALA A 385 -2.90 -7.84 -20.84
C ALA A 385 -1.45 -7.71 -21.34
N VAL A 386 -0.74 -8.83 -21.48
CA VAL A 386 0.64 -8.84 -21.99
C VAL A 386 0.72 -8.33 -23.43
N GLU A 387 -0.18 -8.80 -24.31
CA GLU A 387 -0.25 -8.34 -25.70
C GLU A 387 -0.46 -6.83 -25.82
N SER A 388 -1.36 -6.28 -25.01
CA SER A 388 -1.61 -4.84 -24.96
C SER A 388 -0.37 -4.04 -24.52
N ILE A 389 0.34 -4.52 -23.48
CA ILE A 389 1.55 -3.89 -22.98
C ILE A 389 2.63 -3.89 -24.05
N GLU A 390 2.86 -5.03 -24.72
CA GLU A 390 3.82 -5.15 -25.81
C GLU A 390 3.45 -4.29 -27.03
N ALA A 391 2.17 -4.17 -27.37
CA ALA A 391 1.71 -3.31 -28.44
C ALA A 391 1.99 -1.82 -28.13
N THR A 392 1.72 -1.38 -26.89
CA THR A 392 2.03 -0.02 -26.44
C THR A 392 3.54 0.24 -26.47
N ARG A 393 4.35 -0.74 -26.03
CA ARG A 393 5.82 -0.65 -26.07
C ARG A 393 6.35 -0.43 -27.50
N ARG A 394 5.81 -1.18 -28.48
CA ARG A 394 6.22 -1.05 -29.91
C ARG A 394 5.87 0.29 -30.53
N ARG A 395 4.84 0.96 -30.02
CA ARG A 395 4.41 2.30 -30.52
C ARG A 395 5.21 3.46 -29.92
N ARG A 396 5.94 3.22 -28.85
CA ARG A 396 6.81 4.27 -28.27
C ARG A 396 7.99 4.49 -29.22
N PRO A 397 8.22 5.73 -29.73
CA PRO A 397 9.40 6.02 -30.52
C PRO A 397 10.64 5.68 -29.67
N SER A 398 11.58 4.98 -30.30
CA SER A 398 12.93 4.77 -29.75
C SER A 398 13.57 6.16 -29.64
N GLY A 399 13.62 6.76 -28.44
CA GLY A 399 14.26 8.03 -28.17
C GLY A 399 15.77 7.89 -28.08
#